data_4b13321139c471b36867c765adbe4d02
#
_entry.id   4b13321139c471b36867c765adbe4d02
#
_cell.length_a   1.000
_cell.length_b   1.000
_cell.length_c   1.000
_cell.angle_alpha   90.00
_cell.angle_beta   90.00
_cell.angle_gamma   90.00
#
_symmetry.space_group_name_H-M   'P 1'
#
loop_
_entity.id
_entity.type
_entity.pdbx_description
1 polymer ?
#
loop_
_entity_poly.entity_id
_entity_poly.type
_entity_poly.pdbx_seq_one_letter_code
_entity_poly.pdbx_strand_id
1 'polypeptide(L)'
;DDASRKTAALVNWFVMRAHEMLTDHPINRTREAQGLPPANIALPRGAGSAPELPTFHARYGFTGAMVVEVGLVKGIGKYLEMAVMDVPEAHGDLTTDEIAMAKAVVAALTHHPFVLCNLKCPDVAGHDGDAWAKLAAVEKLDRLVGYVREHAAPDTYLAVTGDHSTPVLARDHTGDP
;
A
#
# COMPACT_ATOMS: atom_id res chain seq x y z
N ASP A 1 -4.64 -15.77 29.04
CA ASP A 1 -3.78 -16.86 29.51
C ASP A 1 -2.34 -16.39 29.74
N ASP A 2 -1.45 -17.27 30.22
CA ASP A 2 -0.07 -16.92 30.53
C ASP A 2 0.75 -16.61 29.30
N ALA A 3 0.46 -17.24 28.17
CA ALA A 3 1.15 -16.98 26.91
C ALA A 3 0.83 -15.57 26.41
N SER A 4 -0.43 -15.17 26.48
CA SER A 4 -0.85 -13.80 26.10
C SER A 4 -0.22 -12.74 27.00
N ARG A 5 -0.15 -12.99 28.32
CA ARG A 5 0.52 -12.08 29.27
C ARG A 5 2.01 -11.96 28.97
N LYS A 6 2.69 -13.08 28.71
CA LYS A 6 4.11 -13.10 28.34
C LYS A 6 4.37 -12.32 27.05
N THR A 7 3.54 -12.53 26.02
CA THR A 7 3.65 -11.81 24.74
C THR A 7 3.44 -10.31 24.94
N ALA A 8 2.40 -9.89 25.68
CA ALA A 8 2.16 -8.50 25.98
C ALA A 8 3.32 -7.84 26.75
N ALA A 9 3.87 -8.53 27.75
CA ALA A 9 5.03 -8.05 28.48
C ALA A 9 6.26 -7.86 27.57
N LEU A 10 6.51 -8.79 26.66
CA LEU A 10 7.63 -8.72 25.70
C LEU A 10 7.44 -7.56 24.72
N VAL A 11 6.22 -7.38 24.18
CA VAL A 11 5.91 -6.27 23.27
C VAL A 11 6.06 -4.94 23.98
N ASN A 12 5.52 -4.79 25.19
CA ASN A 12 5.68 -3.57 25.97
C ASN A 12 7.15 -3.26 26.28
N TRP A 13 7.92 -4.28 26.66
CA TRP A 13 9.37 -4.12 26.88
C TRP A 13 10.07 -3.65 25.59
N PHE A 14 9.77 -4.26 24.45
CA PHE A 14 10.32 -3.85 23.15
C PHE A 14 9.99 -2.39 22.82
N VAL A 15 8.72 -1.99 22.95
CA VAL A 15 8.28 -0.62 22.66
C VAL A 15 9.00 0.39 23.53
N MET A 16 9.06 0.15 24.85
CA MET A 16 9.74 1.05 25.79
C MET A 16 11.24 1.11 25.51
N ARG A 17 11.87 -0.03 25.25
CA ARG A 17 13.30 -0.08 24.93
C ARG A 17 13.62 0.61 23.60
N ALA A 18 12.78 0.46 22.59
CA ALA A 18 12.92 1.19 21.34
C ALA A 18 12.80 2.69 21.55
N HIS A 19 11.81 3.13 22.34
CA HIS A 19 11.64 4.55 22.67
C HIS A 19 12.86 5.14 23.38
N GLU A 20 13.38 4.46 24.42
CA GLU A 20 14.61 4.90 25.11
C GLU A 20 15.80 5.07 24.16
N MET A 21 16.00 4.10 23.24
CA MET A 21 17.13 4.12 22.31
C MET A 21 16.96 5.18 21.21
N LEU A 22 15.73 5.44 20.78
CA LEU A 22 15.45 6.32 19.65
C LEU A 22 15.30 7.78 20.05
N THR A 23 14.88 8.08 21.29
CA THR A 23 14.61 9.45 21.74
C THR A 23 15.81 10.37 21.55
N ASP A 24 16.99 9.93 21.94
CA ASP A 24 18.22 10.73 21.81
C ASP A 24 19.10 10.35 20.62
N HIS A 25 18.57 9.57 19.68
CA HIS A 25 19.34 9.11 18.53
C HIS A 25 19.78 10.27 17.64
N PRO A 26 21.03 10.31 17.14
CA PRO A 26 21.54 11.42 16.32
C PRO A 26 20.69 11.77 15.11
N ILE A 27 20.09 10.77 14.45
CA ILE A 27 19.16 10.97 13.33
C ILE A 27 17.92 11.78 13.77
N ASN A 28 17.36 11.48 14.94
CA ASN A 28 16.20 12.21 15.46
C ASN A 28 16.53 13.65 15.83
N ARG A 29 17.68 13.88 16.42
CA ARG A 29 18.17 15.26 16.66
C ARG A 29 18.33 16.06 15.35
N THR A 30 18.83 15.41 14.29
CA THR A 30 18.91 16.04 12.95
C THR A 30 17.53 16.34 12.39
N ARG A 31 16.57 15.42 12.53
CA ARG A 31 15.18 15.62 12.09
C ARG A 31 14.53 16.80 12.81
N GLU A 32 14.65 16.86 14.12
CA GLU A 32 14.11 17.96 14.95
C GLU A 32 14.75 19.31 14.59
N ALA A 33 16.07 19.34 14.35
CA ALA A 33 16.75 20.55 13.87
C ALA A 33 16.26 21.03 12.50
N GLN A 34 15.67 20.14 11.70
CA GLN A 34 15.04 20.45 10.41
C GLN A 34 13.53 20.73 10.53
N GLY A 35 12.98 20.78 11.75
CA GLY A 35 11.53 20.95 11.99
C GLY A 35 10.69 19.71 11.64
N LEU A 36 11.32 18.53 11.49
CA LEU A 36 10.64 17.27 11.23
C LEU A 36 10.34 16.53 12.54
N PRO A 37 9.20 15.85 12.68
CA PRO A 37 8.91 15.04 13.86
C PRO A 37 9.93 13.90 14.00
N PRO A 38 10.38 13.58 15.24
CA PRO A 38 11.29 12.46 15.48
C PRO A 38 10.60 11.12 15.27
N ALA A 39 11.34 10.14 14.75
CA ALA A 39 10.92 8.73 14.68
C ALA A 39 11.38 8.00 15.95
N ASN A 40 10.74 8.29 17.09
CA ASN A 40 11.24 7.94 18.44
C ASN A 40 10.47 6.80 19.12
N ILE A 41 9.58 6.12 18.41
CA ILE A 41 8.84 4.95 18.94
C ILE A 41 8.56 3.94 17.83
N ALA A 42 8.60 2.65 18.17
CA ALA A 42 8.20 1.56 17.29
C ALA A 42 6.99 0.84 17.93
N LEU A 43 5.84 0.91 17.26
CA LEU A 43 4.60 0.31 17.73
C LEU A 43 4.25 -0.92 16.90
N PRO A 44 4.46 -2.16 17.40
CA PRO A 44 3.99 -3.38 16.76
C PRO A 44 2.46 -3.40 16.69
N ARG A 45 1.92 -3.75 15.53
CA ARG A 45 0.46 -3.85 15.31
C ARG A 45 0.14 -5.02 14.40
N GLY A 46 -1.13 -5.45 14.38
CA GLY A 46 -1.57 -6.52 13.50
C GLY A 46 -1.00 -7.89 13.90
N ALA A 47 -0.93 -8.18 15.21
CA ALA A 47 -0.47 -9.47 15.70
C ALA A 47 -1.37 -10.59 15.17
N GLY A 48 -0.77 -11.70 14.71
CA GLY A 48 -1.47 -12.87 14.21
C GLY A 48 -0.49 -13.98 13.86
N SER A 49 -1.04 -15.14 13.53
CA SER A 49 -0.31 -16.23 12.90
C SER A 49 -0.51 -16.19 11.40
N ALA A 50 0.51 -16.61 10.63
CA ALA A 50 0.36 -16.74 9.19
C ALA A 50 -0.71 -17.80 8.87
N PRO A 51 -1.83 -17.45 8.20
CA PRO A 51 -2.84 -18.42 7.82
C PRO A 51 -2.34 -19.29 6.67
N GLU A 52 -2.71 -20.55 6.64
CA GLU A 52 -2.52 -21.38 5.45
C GLU A 52 -3.58 -21.00 4.41
N LEU A 53 -3.17 -20.32 3.35
CA LEU A 53 -4.06 -19.94 2.25
C LEU A 53 -3.64 -20.66 0.97
N PRO A 54 -4.62 -21.07 0.14
CA PRO A 54 -4.29 -21.55 -1.20
C PRO A 54 -3.66 -20.40 -2.01
N THR A 55 -2.73 -20.75 -2.90
CA THR A 55 -2.18 -19.77 -3.84
C THR A 55 -3.29 -19.20 -4.74
N PHE A 56 -3.06 -18.04 -5.35
CA PHE A 56 -4.01 -17.44 -6.29
C PHE A 56 -4.37 -18.43 -7.42
N HIS A 57 -3.35 -19.09 -7.97
CA HIS A 57 -3.57 -20.10 -9.01
C HIS A 57 -4.36 -21.31 -8.52
N ALA A 58 -4.07 -21.84 -7.34
CA ALA A 58 -4.80 -22.97 -6.78
C ALA A 58 -6.28 -22.65 -6.54
N ARG A 59 -6.61 -21.39 -6.21
CA ARG A 59 -7.98 -20.96 -5.93
C ARG A 59 -8.78 -20.64 -7.19
N TYR A 60 -8.16 -20.04 -8.20
CA TYR A 60 -8.88 -19.48 -9.36
C TYR A 60 -8.56 -20.18 -10.68
N GLY A 61 -7.54 -21.06 -10.73
CA GLY A 61 -7.17 -21.83 -11.91
C GLY A 61 -6.32 -21.08 -12.93
N PHE A 62 -5.92 -19.83 -12.64
CA PHE A 62 -5.05 -19.03 -13.50
C PHE A 62 -4.06 -18.20 -12.69
N THR A 63 -3.01 -17.72 -13.34
CA THR A 63 -1.99 -16.88 -12.71
C THR A 63 -2.44 -15.43 -12.64
N GLY A 64 -1.99 -14.70 -11.60
CA GLY A 64 -2.24 -13.26 -11.45
C GLY A 64 -0.95 -12.48 -11.26
N ALA A 65 -0.98 -11.20 -11.62
CA ALA A 65 0.07 -10.25 -11.32
C ALA A 65 -0.47 -9.06 -10.52
N MET A 66 0.45 -8.32 -9.88
CA MET A 66 0.14 -7.12 -9.12
C MET A 66 1.09 -5.98 -9.50
N VAL A 67 0.53 -4.81 -9.75
CA VAL A 67 1.23 -3.54 -9.91
C VAL A 67 0.81 -2.67 -8.74
N VAL A 68 1.62 -2.63 -7.69
CA VAL A 68 1.25 -2.01 -6.40
C VAL A 68 2.45 -1.31 -5.78
N GLU A 69 2.19 -0.25 -5.05
CA GLU A 69 3.22 0.62 -4.49
C GLU A 69 3.64 0.16 -3.08
N VAL A 70 2.67 -0.24 -2.25
CA VAL A 70 2.84 -0.44 -0.82
C VAL A 70 3.39 -1.82 -0.50
N GLY A 71 4.42 -1.87 0.36
CA GLY A 71 5.07 -3.11 0.77
C GLY A 71 4.13 -4.16 1.38
N LEU A 72 3.10 -3.72 2.12
CA LEU A 72 2.07 -4.62 2.67
C LEU A 72 1.32 -5.36 1.56
N VAL A 73 0.86 -4.63 0.54
CA VAL A 73 0.11 -5.20 -0.59
C VAL A 73 1.01 -6.08 -1.45
N LYS A 74 2.27 -5.66 -1.68
CA LYS A 74 3.31 -6.51 -2.31
C LYS A 74 3.51 -7.82 -1.53
N GLY A 75 3.49 -7.76 -0.20
CA GLY A 75 3.59 -8.93 0.69
C GLY A 75 2.42 -9.91 0.51
N ILE A 76 1.19 -9.40 0.42
CA ILE A 76 0.00 -10.21 0.15
C ILE A 76 0.13 -10.89 -1.22
N GLY A 77 0.55 -10.17 -2.26
CA GLY A 77 0.77 -10.74 -3.59
C GLY A 77 1.77 -11.89 -3.57
N LYS A 78 2.90 -11.70 -2.90
CA LYS A 78 3.93 -12.76 -2.74
C LYS A 78 3.40 -13.95 -1.94
N TYR A 79 2.61 -13.68 -0.90
CA TYR A 79 2.01 -14.74 -0.08
C TYR A 79 1.03 -15.62 -0.88
N LEU A 80 0.33 -15.01 -1.83
CA LEU A 80 -0.59 -15.71 -2.74
C LEU A 80 0.10 -16.23 -4.02
N GLU A 81 1.42 -16.14 -4.11
CA GLU A 81 2.23 -16.52 -5.28
C GLU A 81 1.83 -15.79 -6.57
N MET A 82 1.36 -14.57 -6.45
CA MET A 82 1.16 -13.68 -7.59
C MET A 82 2.48 -13.03 -8.03
N ALA A 83 2.63 -12.76 -9.31
CA ALA A 83 3.76 -11.99 -9.82
C ALA A 83 3.64 -10.53 -9.36
N VAL A 84 4.60 -10.05 -8.57
CA VAL A 84 4.64 -8.63 -8.16
C VAL A 84 5.58 -7.89 -9.10
N MET A 85 5.01 -6.99 -9.90
CA MET A 85 5.77 -6.18 -10.85
C MET A 85 6.56 -5.10 -10.12
N ASP A 86 7.82 -4.94 -10.50
CA ASP A 86 8.65 -3.85 -9.98
C ASP A 86 8.46 -2.60 -10.85
N VAL A 87 8.07 -1.50 -10.22
CA VAL A 87 7.91 -0.18 -10.83
C VAL A 87 8.65 0.83 -9.97
N PRO A 88 9.89 1.18 -10.32
CA PRO A 88 10.73 2.06 -9.51
C PRO A 88 10.11 3.44 -9.25
N GLU A 89 9.28 3.92 -10.17
CA GLU A 89 8.61 5.21 -10.10
C GLU A 89 7.30 5.18 -9.27
N ALA A 90 6.95 4.03 -8.67
CA ALA A 90 5.77 3.87 -7.83
C ALA A 90 6.13 4.07 -6.35
N HIS A 91 5.90 5.28 -5.84
CA HIS A 91 6.34 5.72 -4.50
C HIS A 91 5.25 5.64 -3.42
N GLY A 92 3.98 5.53 -3.82
CA GLY A 92 2.84 5.45 -2.90
C GLY A 92 2.28 6.81 -2.46
N ASP A 93 2.68 7.89 -3.13
CA ASP A 93 2.22 9.25 -2.90
C ASP A 93 1.97 9.99 -4.25
N LEU A 94 1.79 11.30 -4.21
CA LEU A 94 1.56 12.12 -5.42
C LEU A 94 2.77 12.17 -6.37
N THR A 95 3.95 11.74 -5.97
CA THR A 95 5.14 11.68 -6.82
C THR A 95 5.19 10.42 -7.69
N THR A 96 4.31 9.44 -7.44
CA THR A 96 4.16 8.24 -8.27
C THR A 96 3.92 8.61 -9.73
N ASP A 97 4.64 7.97 -10.65
CA ASP A 97 4.34 8.01 -12.08
C ASP A 97 3.24 6.99 -12.42
N GLU A 98 2.02 7.50 -12.54
CA GLU A 98 0.84 6.69 -12.86
C GLU A 98 0.91 6.06 -14.25
N ILE A 99 1.65 6.67 -15.18
CA ILE A 99 1.81 6.14 -16.53
C ILE A 99 2.84 5.00 -16.55
N ALA A 100 3.90 5.07 -15.73
CA ALA A 100 4.80 3.95 -15.53
C ALA A 100 4.05 2.74 -14.96
N MET A 101 3.18 2.94 -13.97
CA MET A 101 2.30 1.89 -13.44
C MET A 101 1.36 1.33 -14.51
N ALA A 102 0.71 2.18 -15.31
CA ALA A 102 -0.18 1.77 -16.38
C ALA A 102 0.53 0.91 -17.44
N LYS A 103 1.76 1.29 -17.82
CA LYS A 103 2.62 0.49 -18.71
C LYS A 103 2.94 -0.88 -18.13
N ALA A 104 3.24 -0.93 -16.84
CA ALA A 104 3.50 -2.19 -16.14
C ALA A 104 2.24 -3.10 -16.11
N VAL A 105 1.05 -2.51 -15.93
CA VAL A 105 -0.22 -3.25 -16.03
C VAL A 105 -0.39 -3.87 -17.42
N VAL A 106 -0.24 -3.07 -18.47
CA VAL A 106 -0.37 -3.54 -19.87
C VAL A 106 0.66 -4.63 -20.18
N ALA A 107 1.91 -4.45 -19.76
CA ALA A 107 2.96 -5.45 -19.91
C ALA A 107 2.62 -6.76 -19.15
N ALA A 108 2.13 -6.67 -17.93
CA ALA A 108 1.76 -7.84 -17.13
C ALA A 108 0.60 -8.63 -17.74
N LEU A 109 -0.37 -7.95 -18.37
CA LEU A 109 -1.51 -8.58 -19.06
C LEU A 109 -1.11 -9.47 -20.25
N THR A 110 0.09 -9.30 -20.81
CA THR A 110 0.59 -10.20 -21.86
C THR A 110 0.93 -11.60 -21.36
N HIS A 111 1.13 -11.77 -20.05
CA HIS A 111 1.55 -13.03 -19.44
C HIS A 111 0.59 -13.53 -18.35
N HIS A 112 -0.25 -12.66 -17.83
CA HIS A 112 -1.16 -12.96 -16.73
C HIS A 112 -2.58 -12.56 -17.10
N PRO A 113 -3.56 -13.48 -17.07
CA PRO A 113 -4.95 -13.15 -17.37
C PRO A 113 -5.64 -12.28 -16.32
N PHE A 114 -4.99 -12.04 -15.19
CA PHE A 114 -5.48 -11.14 -14.14
C PHE A 114 -4.36 -10.24 -13.64
N VAL A 115 -4.61 -8.94 -13.57
CA VAL A 115 -3.70 -7.95 -12.98
C VAL A 115 -4.47 -7.08 -11.99
N LEU A 116 -4.00 -7.05 -10.74
CA LEU A 116 -4.45 -6.07 -9.74
C LEU A 116 -3.51 -4.87 -9.76
N CYS A 117 -4.06 -3.68 -9.98
CA CYS A 117 -3.34 -2.42 -9.83
C CYS A 117 -3.91 -1.64 -8.64
N ASN A 118 -3.04 -1.15 -7.74
CA ASN A 118 -3.44 -0.31 -6.62
C ASN A 118 -2.64 0.99 -6.62
N LEU A 119 -3.32 2.12 -6.77
CA LEU A 119 -2.75 3.45 -6.68
C LEU A 119 -3.08 4.04 -5.29
N LYS A 120 -2.06 4.30 -4.48
CA LYS A 120 -2.21 4.66 -3.06
C LYS A 120 -2.42 6.17 -2.82
N CYS A 121 -1.98 7.03 -3.71
CA CYS A 121 -1.99 8.48 -3.48
C CYS A 121 -3.38 9.07 -3.15
N PRO A 122 -4.55 8.56 -3.62
CA PRO A 122 -5.84 9.08 -3.18
C PRO A 122 -6.10 8.89 -1.69
N ASP A 123 -5.66 7.76 -1.13
CA ASP A 123 -5.81 7.48 0.30
C ASP A 123 -4.90 8.39 1.13
N VAL A 124 -3.65 8.55 0.74
CA VAL A 124 -2.68 9.44 1.43
C VAL A 124 -3.22 10.86 1.49
N ALA A 125 -3.69 11.42 0.37
CA ALA A 125 -4.26 12.76 0.32
C ALA A 125 -5.51 12.90 1.21
N GLY A 126 -6.30 11.84 1.36
CA GLY A 126 -7.42 11.79 2.30
C GLY A 126 -6.97 11.91 3.75
N HIS A 127 -5.98 11.13 4.16
CA HIS A 127 -5.40 11.18 5.51
C HIS A 127 -4.73 12.52 5.83
N ASP A 128 -4.07 13.14 4.86
CA ASP A 128 -3.47 14.47 5.01
C ASP A 128 -4.53 15.59 5.13
N GLY A 129 -5.75 15.31 4.75
CA GLY A 129 -6.84 16.29 4.75
C GLY A 129 -6.69 17.33 3.65
N ASP A 130 -5.96 17.02 2.58
CA ASP A 130 -5.70 17.91 1.45
C ASP A 130 -6.65 17.60 0.28
N ALA A 131 -7.65 18.47 0.11
CA ALA A 131 -8.65 18.32 -0.94
C ALA A 131 -8.07 18.49 -2.35
N TRP A 132 -7.08 19.36 -2.52
CA TRP A 132 -6.45 19.59 -3.83
C TRP A 132 -5.53 18.44 -4.22
N ALA A 133 -4.77 17.93 -3.25
CA ALA A 133 -3.99 16.71 -3.43
C ALA A 133 -4.90 15.50 -3.77
N LYS A 134 -6.05 15.40 -3.12
CA LYS A 134 -7.05 14.35 -3.39
C LYS A 134 -7.58 14.44 -4.82
N LEU A 135 -7.93 15.65 -5.27
CA LEU A 135 -8.36 15.88 -6.65
C LEU A 135 -7.27 15.46 -7.65
N ALA A 136 -6.04 15.93 -7.45
CA ALA A 136 -4.91 15.59 -8.32
C ALA A 136 -4.63 14.07 -8.34
N ALA A 137 -4.81 13.39 -7.20
CA ALA A 137 -4.66 11.94 -7.11
C ALA A 137 -5.74 11.18 -7.90
N VAL A 138 -6.99 11.66 -7.88
CA VAL A 138 -8.09 11.08 -8.69
C VAL A 138 -7.84 11.31 -10.18
N GLU A 139 -7.35 12.49 -10.57
CA GLU A 139 -6.96 12.76 -11.96
C GLU A 139 -5.79 11.86 -12.44
N LYS A 140 -4.84 11.52 -11.54
CA LYS A 140 -3.81 10.51 -11.83
C LYS A 140 -4.42 9.13 -12.10
N LEU A 141 -5.39 8.72 -11.27
CA LEU A 141 -6.09 7.46 -11.47
C LEU A 141 -6.84 7.44 -12.81
N ASP A 142 -7.49 8.53 -13.19
CA ASP A 142 -8.17 8.65 -14.48
C ASP A 142 -7.20 8.48 -15.66
N ARG A 143 -6.03 9.13 -15.61
CA ARG A 143 -4.99 8.97 -16.64
C ARG A 143 -4.44 7.53 -16.71
N LEU A 144 -4.23 6.87 -15.55
CA LEU A 144 -3.83 5.46 -15.49
C LEU A 144 -4.86 4.57 -16.17
N VAL A 145 -6.12 4.73 -15.79
CA VAL A 145 -7.26 3.97 -16.36
C VAL A 145 -7.39 4.24 -17.86
N GLY A 146 -7.28 5.50 -18.26
CA GLY A 146 -7.30 5.92 -19.67
C GLY A 146 -6.22 5.21 -20.49
N TYR A 147 -4.97 5.20 -20.00
CA TYR A 147 -3.85 4.53 -20.65
C TYR A 147 -4.08 3.01 -20.79
N VAL A 148 -4.49 2.36 -19.71
CA VAL A 148 -4.75 0.90 -19.74
C VAL A 148 -5.86 0.59 -20.74
N ARG A 149 -6.98 1.34 -20.74
CA ARG A 149 -8.08 1.17 -21.67
C ARG A 149 -7.67 1.32 -23.13
N GLU A 150 -6.74 2.22 -23.43
CA GLU A 150 -6.26 2.47 -24.78
C GLU A 150 -5.27 1.42 -25.29
N HIS A 151 -4.46 0.81 -24.39
CA HIS A 151 -3.33 -0.02 -24.77
C HIS A 151 -3.50 -1.51 -24.42
N ALA A 152 -4.48 -1.89 -23.59
CA ALA A 152 -4.80 -3.28 -23.32
C ALA A 152 -5.50 -3.95 -24.53
N ALA A 153 -5.47 -5.28 -24.58
CA ALA A 153 -6.16 -6.01 -25.63
C ALA A 153 -7.67 -5.71 -25.64
N PRO A 154 -8.33 -5.70 -26.81
CA PRO A 154 -9.74 -5.31 -26.93
C PRO A 154 -10.74 -6.15 -26.12
N ASP A 155 -10.37 -7.38 -25.75
CA ASP A 155 -11.14 -8.32 -24.95
C ASP A 155 -10.83 -8.23 -23.45
N THR A 156 -10.06 -7.22 -23.02
CA THR A 156 -9.73 -6.99 -21.61
C THR A 156 -10.92 -6.37 -20.88
N TYR A 157 -11.33 -7.01 -19.78
CA TYR A 157 -12.30 -6.44 -18.85
C TYR A 157 -11.56 -5.55 -17.83
N LEU A 158 -12.01 -4.32 -17.68
CA LEU A 158 -11.46 -3.36 -16.73
C LEU A 158 -12.49 -3.05 -15.64
N ALA A 159 -12.14 -3.31 -14.39
CA ALA A 159 -12.91 -2.92 -13.22
C ALA A 159 -12.16 -1.85 -12.42
N VAL A 160 -12.84 -0.76 -12.09
CA VAL A 160 -12.31 0.32 -11.24
C VAL A 160 -13.14 0.37 -9.97
N THR A 161 -12.49 0.30 -8.81
CA THR A 161 -13.17 0.29 -7.50
C THR A 161 -12.27 0.92 -6.44
N GLY A 162 -12.87 1.27 -5.30
CA GLY A 162 -12.14 1.57 -4.06
C GLY A 162 -12.21 0.39 -3.11
N ASP A 163 -11.23 0.24 -2.25
CA ASP A 163 -11.22 -0.71 -1.13
C ASP A 163 -11.96 -0.15 0.09
N HIS A 164 -11.90 1.16 0.29
CA HIS A 164 -12.60 1.94 1.32
C HIS A 164 -12.63 3.43 0.94
N SER A 165 -13.45 4.21 1.62
CA SER A 165 -13.38 5.67 1.55
C SER A 165 -12.41 6.22 2.60
N THR A 166 -11.71 7.31 2.23
CA THR A 166 -10.86 8.12 3.12
C THR A 166 -11.20 9.59 2.88
N PRO A 167 -12.33 10.07 3.45
CA PRO A 167 -12.77 11.43 3.23
C PRO A 167 -11.78 12.46 3.79
N VAL A 168 -11.53 13.51 3.03
CA VAL A 168 -10.60 14.59 3.39
C VAL A 168 -10.93 15.23 4.74
N LEU A 169 -12.23 15.40 5.05
CA LEU A 169 -12.67 15.97 6.32
C LEU A 169 -12.46 15.02 7.51
N ALA A 170 -12.65 13.73 7.31
CA ALA A 170 -12.46 12.73 8.35
C ALA A 170 -10.99 12.44 8.63
N ARG A 171 -10.13 12.57 7.63
CA ARG A 171 -8.69 12.19 7.67
C ARG A 171 -8.45 10.75 8.13
N ASP A 172 -9.44 9.91 7.96
CA ASP A 172 -9.43 8.51 8.37
C ASP A 172 -10.41 7.71 7.51
N HIS A 173 -10.34 6.39 7.60
CA HIS A 173 -11.24 5.51 6.89
C HIS A 173 -12.67 5.63 7.45
N THR A 174 -13.63 5.65 6.55
CA THR A 174 -15.05 5.63 6.93
C THR A 174 -15.79 4.51 6.20
N GLY A 175 -16.97 4.16 6.75
CA GLY A 175 -17.87 3.20 6.12
C GLY A 175 -18.85 3.84 5.12
N ASP A 176 -18.67 5.10 4.78
CA ASP A 176 -19.50 5.79 3.81
C ASP A 176 -19.18 5.29 2.39
N PRO A 177 -20.20 5.18 1.51
CA PRO A 177 -19.99 4.76 0.12
C PRO A 177 -19.23 5.79 -0.71
#